data_92596da8e7c88521cdc05ab82c404fe2
#
_entry.id   92596da8e7c88521cdc05ab82c404fe2
#
_cell.length_a   1.000
_cell.length_b   1.000
_cell.length_c   1.000
_cell.angle_alpha   90.00
_cell.angle_beta   90.00
_cell.angle_gamma   90.00
#
_symmetry.space_group_name_H-M   'P 1'
#
loop_
_entity.id
_entity.type
_entity.pdbx_description
1 polymer ?
#
loop_
_entity_poly.entity_id
_entity_poly.type
_entity_poly.pdbx_seq_one_letter_code
_entity_poly.pdbx_strand_id
1 'polypeptide(L)'
;MEPLTEQKPAQIRPRGKNHVLAAFLLGVIAGAAAMFCTGFLYLRHNLIVSYEFPGLTAAEFDDAFENAMPAESGWKSSREACSLPLPSDGRALYNWKLCNRTYARGLMDDPDHGLVLPALVPCTVSVTNAPDGSAVVSRLNTSLLGVIYGGNARRVLRSGIAPEQEALISLLADGIRKEKAQRKENEP
;
A
#
# COMPACT_ATOMS: atom_id res chain seq x y z
N MET A 1 10.89 -81.41 -42.50
CA MET A 1 11.52 -80.06 -42.57
C MET A 1 10.47 -79.06 -42.10
N GLU A 2 10.56 -78.66 -40.83
CA GLU A 2 9.69 -77.62 -40.28
C GLU A 2 10.31 -76.25 -40.51
N PRO A 3 9.57 -75.22 -40.90
CA PRO A 3 10.10 -73.90 -41.10
C PRO A 3 10.34 -73.21 -39.73
N LEU A 4 11.58 -72.74 -39.54
CA LEU A 4 11.96 -71.91 -38.40
C LEU A 4 11.14 -70.59 -38.40
N THR A 5 10.30 -70.43 -37.40
CA THR A 5 9.58 -69.19 -37.14
C THR A 5 10.54 -68.11 -36.65
N GLU A 6 10.75 -67.11 -37.49
CA GLU A 6 11.55 -65.90 -37.23
C GLU A 6 10.88 -65.09 -36.12
N GLN A 7 11.45 -65.10 -34.91
CA GLN A 7 10.96 -64.26 -33.79
C GLN A 7 11.41 -62.81 -34.02
N LYS A 8 10.41 -61.96 -34.29
CA LYS A 8 10.55 -60.52 -34.43
C LYS A 8 11.06 -59.91 -33.10
N PRO A 9 12.16 -59.13 -33.08
CA PRO A 9 12.67 -58.57 -31.84
C PRO A 9 11.65 -57.58 -31.23
N ALA A 10 11.43 -57.70 -29.93
CA ALA A 10 10.55 -56.81 -29.18
C ALA A 10 11.08 -55.39 -29.21
N GLN A 11 10.32 -54.44 -29.80
CA GLN A 11 10.62 -53.02 -29.80
C GLN A 11 10.46 -52.47 -28.36
N ILE A 12 11.55 -52.22 -27.70
CA ILE A 12 11.60 -51.49 -26.43
C ILE A 12 11.27 -50.01 -26.73
N ARG A 13 10.05 -49.61 -26.51
CA ARG A 13 9.66 -48.18 -26.58
C ARG A 13 10.30 -47.46 -25.39
N PRO A 14 11.05 -46.35 -25.61
CA PRO A 14 11.57 -45.53 -24.52
C PRO A 14 10.44 -44.75 -23.84
N ARG A 15 9.87 -45.31 -22.77
CA ARG A 15 8.69 -44.80 -22.04
C ARG A 15 9.03 -43.73 -21.00
N GLY A 16 10.32 -43.36 -20.84
CA GLY A 16 10.74 -42.53 -19.69
C GLY A 16 10.85 -41.02 -19.91
N LYS A 17 11.09 -40.54 -21.13
CA LYS A 17 11.46 -39.13 -21.36
C LYS A 17 10.28 -38.15 -21.23
N ASN A 18 9.06 -38.57 -21.59
CA ASN A 18 7.92 -37.69 -21.59
C ASN A 18 7.37 -37.41 -20.15
N HIS A 19 7.53 -38.37 -19.24
CA HIS A 19 7.09 -38.19 -17.85
C HIS A 19 8.00 -37.24 -17.07
N VAL A 20 9.31 -37.27 -17.32
CA VAL A 20 10.26 -36.33 -16.67
C VAL A 20 10.01 -34.91 -17.14
N LEU A 21 9.79 -34.71 -18.44
CA LEU A 21 9.48 -33.37 -19.00
C LEU A 21 8.13 -32.86 -18.46
N ALA A 22 7.12 -33.70 -18.40
CA ALA A 22 5.83 -33.33 -17.85
C ALA A 22 5.91 -32.96 -16.35
N ALA A 23 6.65 -33.73 -15.55
CA ALA A 23 6.87 -33.42 -14.14
C ALA A 23 7.64 -32.10 -13.95
N PHE A 24 8.67 -31.85 -14.78
CA PHE A 24 9.40 -30.58 -14.78
C PHE A 24 8.50 -29.38 -15.11
N LEU A 25 7.70 -29.48 -16.18
CA LEU A 25 6.76 -28.41 -16.56
C LEU A 25 5.71 -28.16 -15.49
N LEU A 26 5.15 -29.20 -14.88
CA LEU A 26 4.23 -29.07 -13.76
C LEU A 26 4.89 -28.37 -12.56
N GLY A 27 6.12 -28.71 -12.24
CA GLY A 27 6.90 -28.04 -11.18
C GLY A 27 7.12 -26.56 -11.45
N VAL A 28 7.46 -26.18 -12.68
CA VAL A 28 7.63 -24.77 -13.09
C VAL A 28 6.31 -24.02 -12.99
N ILE A 29 5.21 -24.60 -13.48
CA ILE A 29 3.88 -23.96 -13.41
C ILE A 29 3.45 -23.80 -11.94
N ALA A 30 3.58 -24.83 -11.12
CA ALA A 30 3.23 -24.77 -9.70
C ALA A 30 4.09 -23.72 -8.95
N GLY A 31 5.39 -23.67 -9.23
CA GLY A 31 6.31 -22.67 -8.66
C GLY A 31 5.93 -21.23 -9.07
N ALA A 32 5.63 -21.02 -10.35
CA ALA A 32 5.18 -19.71 -10.86
C ALA A 32 3.84 -19.30 -10.23
N ALA A 33 2.89 -20.22 -10.12
CA ALA A 33 1.61 -19.96 -9.45
C ALA A 33 1.79 -19.61 -7.97
N ALA A 34 2.64 -20.33 -7.25
CA ALA A 34 2.93 -20.06 -5.84
C ALA A 34 3.58 -18.68 -5.67
N MET A 35 4.55 -18.31 -6.49
CA MET A 35 5.16 -16.97 -6.46
C MET A 35 4.16 -15.86 -6.77
N PHE A 36 3.29 -16.07 -7.76
CA PHE A 36 2.24 -15.11 -8.11
C PHE A 36 1.25 -14.93 -6.96
N CYS A 37 0.75 -16.01 -6.37
CA CYS A 37 -0.16 -15.96 -5.24
C CYS A 37 0.47 -15.28 -4.02
N THR A 38 1.73 -15.61 -3.70
CA THR A 38 2.46 -14.99 -2.58
C THR A 38 2.68 -13.50 -2.83
N GLY A 39 3.09 -13.12 -4.02
CA GLY A 39 3.27 -11.72 -4.41
C GLY A 39 1.97 -10.92 -4.36
N PHE A 40 0.88 -11.49 -4.86
CA PHE A 40 -0.45 -10.89 -4.82
C PHE A 40 -0.96 -10.69 -3.38
N LEU A 41 -0.82 -11.71 -2.53
CA LEU A 41 -1.20 -11.62 -1.11
C LEU A 41 -0.34 -10.57 -0.39
N TYR A 42 0.95 -10.54 -0.66
CA TYR A 42 1.84 -9.52 -0.11
C TYR A 42 1.40 -8.10 -0.50
N LEU A 43 1.12 -7.86 -1.79
CA LEU A 43 0.61 -6.57 -2.27
C LEU A 43 -0.71 -6.21 -1.60
N ARG A 44 -1.66 -7.14 -1.55
CA ARG A 44 -2.97 -6.92 -0.94
C ARG A 44 -2.87 -6.48 0.52
N HIS A 45 -1.97 -7.10 1.30
CA HIS A 45 -1.80 -6.78 2.72
C HIS A 45 -0.96 -5.53 2.99
N ASN A 46 -0.09 -5.15 2.05
CA ASN A 46 0.87 -4.06 2.27
C ASN A 46 0.59 -2.80 1.44
N LEU A 47 -0.44 -2.82 0.57
CA LEU A 47 -0.75 -1.66 -0.28
C LEU A 47 -1.27 -0.46 0.52
N ILE A 48 -1.99 -0.72 1.59
CA ILE A 48 -2.48 0.29 2.53
C ILE A 48 -1.74 0.13 3.86
N VAL A 49 -1.25 1.24 4.39
CA VAL A 49 -0.67 1.32 5.73
C VAL A 49 -1.66 2.03 6.63
N SER A 50 -1.95 1.45 7.78
CA SER A 50 -2.86 2.00 8.78
C SER A 50 -2.14 2.16 10.10
N TYR A 51 -2.39 3.28 10.76
CA TYR A 51 -1.89 3.62 12.09
C TYR A 51 -3.07 3.79 13.01
N GLU A 52 -3.03 3.11 14.14
CA GLU A 52 -4.05 3.21 15.18
C GLU A 52 -3.55 4.09 16.31
N PHE A 53 -4.41 5.03 16.76
CA PHE A 53 -4.07 6.00 17.78
C PHE A 53 -5.05 5.89 18.96
N PRO A 54 -4.74 5.02 19.95
CA PRO A 54 -5.58 4.85 21.13
C PRO A 54 -5.79 6.17 21.88
N GLY A 55 -7.03 6.41 22.30
CA GLY A 55 -7.41 7.63 23.04
C GLY A 55 -7.59 8.88 22.19
N LEU A 56 -7.39 8.81 20.87
CA LEU A 56 -7.75 9.86 19.90
C LEU A 56 -8.93 9.39 19.06
N THR A 57 -9.71 10.33 18.56
CA THR A 57 -10.88 10.07 17.69
C THR A 57 -10.63 10.54 16.27
N ALA A 58 -11.40 10.02 15.31
CA ALA A 58 -11.33 10.46 13.93
C ALA A 58 -11.67 11.94 13.76
N ALA A 59 -12.59 12.48 14.56
CA ALA A 59 -12.96 13.89 14.51
C ALA A 59 -11.82 14.81 14.95
N GLU A 60 -11.02 14.41 15.94
CA GLU A 60 -9.85 15.17 16.38
C GLU A 60 -8.76 15.21 15.31
N PHE A 61 -8.57 14.11 14.57
CA PHE A 61 -7.66 14.10 13.42
C PHE A 61 -8.21 14.92 12.25
N ASP A 62 -9.52 14.90 12.01
CA ASP A 62 -10.16 15.72 10.98
C ASP A 62 -9.90 17.20 11.23
N ASP A 63 -10.12 17.67 12.46
CA ASP A 63 -9.81 19.03 12.89
C ASP A 63 -8.30 19.36 12.76
N ALA A 64 -7.44 18.44 13.17
CA ALA A 64 -5.99 18.64 13.06
C ALA A 64 -5.52 18.75 11.60
N PHE A 65 -6.04 17.96 10.67
CA PHE A 65 -5.74 18.09 9.25
C PHE A 65 -6.25 19.41 8.65
N GLU A 66 -7.34 19.96 9.19
CA GLU A 66 -7.89 21.23 8.76
C GLU A 66 -7.11 22.43 9.33
N ASN A 67 -6.78 22.40 10.61
CA ASN A 67 -6.35 23.58 11.34
C ASN A 67 -4.92 23.54 11.90
N ALA A 68 -4.30 22.35 12.02
CA ALA A 68 -3.03 22.17 12.71
C ALA A 68 -1.87 21.74 11.77
N MET A 69 -2.02 21.88 10.46
CA MET A 69 -0.95 21.54 9.51
C MET A 69 0.25 22.46 9.70
N PRO A 70 1.47 21.90 9.94
CA PRO A 70 2.68 22.72 10.10
C PRO A 70 3.03 23.50 8.83
N ALA A 71 3.09 24.82 8.90
CA ALA A 71 3.34 25.69 7.73
C ALA A 71 4.68 25.39 7.04
N GLU A 72 5.73 25.08 7.82
CA GLU A 72 7.07 24.77 7.36
C GLU A 72 7.25 23.36 6.78
N SER A 73 6.29 22.48 6.95
CA SER A 73 6.37 21.11 6.41
C SER A 73 6.34 21.04 4.89
N GLY A 74 5.88 22.11 4.23
CA GLY A 74 5.63 22.14 2.79
C GLY A 74 4.44 21.29 2.33
N TRP A 75 3.78 20.59 3.27
CA TRP A 75 2.55 19.84 3.01
C TRP A 75 1.32 20.74 3.11
N LYS A 76 0.39 20.51 2.21
CA LYS A 76 -0.95 21.10 2.23
C LYS A 76 -1.97 19.99 2.29
N SER A 77 -2.97 20.18 3.14
CA SER A 77 -4.15 19.34 3.25
C SER A 77 -5.35 20.00 2.58
N SER A 78 -6.21 19.19 2.02
CA SER A 78 -7.53 19.60 1.56
C SER A 78 -8.51 18.47 1.78
N ARG A 79 -9.67 18.79 2.32
CA ARG A 79 -10.74 17.79 2.50
C ARG A 79 -11.26 17.35 1.13
N GLU A 80 -11.46 16.06 0.96
CA GLU A 80 -12.09 15.54 -0.25
C GLU A 80 -13.58 15.87 -0.24
N ALA A 81 -14.02 16.55 -1.29
CA ALA A 81 -15.43 16.93 -1.43
C ALA A 81 -16.35 15.79 -1.91
N CYS A 82 -15.77 14.63 -2.22
CA CYS A 82 -16.56 13.48 -2.61
C CYS A 82 -17.32 12.94 -1.39
N SER A 83 -18.64 13.05 -1.42
CA SER A 83 -19.51 12.44 -0.43
C SER A 83 -19.47 10.91 -0.59
N LEU A 84 -18.51 10.28 0.06
CA LEU A 84 -18.55 8.83 0.22
C LEU A 84 -19.78 8.47 1.07
N PRO A 85 -20.51 7.41 0.73
CA PRO A 85 -21.53 6.89 1.62
C PRO A 85 -20.86 6.54 2.95
N LEU A 86 -21.45 7.02 4.05
CA LEU A 86 -20.95 6.66 5.37
C LEU A 86 -21.01 5.13 5.54
N PRO A 87 -20.06 4.55 6.27
CA PRO A 87 -20.11 3.14 6.62
C PRO A 87 -21.45 2.81 7.24
N SER A 88 -22.03 1.65 6.90
CA SER A 88 -23.36 1.22 7.39
C SER A 88 -23.45 1.08 8.92
N ASP A 89 -22.31 1.00 9.59
CA ASP A 89 -22.16 0.93 11.05
C ASP A 89 -22.09 2.31 11.73
N GLY A 90 -22.27 3.40 10.97
CA GLY A 90 -22.29 4.78 11.50
C GLY A 90 -20.94 5.34 11.91
N ARG A 91 -19.82 4.63 11.62
CA ARG A 91 -18.47 5.17 11.90
C ARG A 91 -18.20 6.42 11.08
N ALA A 92 -17.54 7.39 11.68
CA ALA A 92 -17.04 8.56 10.97
C ALA A 92 -15.97 8.14 9.94
N LEU A 93 -16.02 8.75 8.75
CA LEU A 93 -15.02 8.58 7.70
C LEU A 93 -14.70 9.95 7.10
N TYR A 94 -13.45 10.34 7.20
CA TYR A 94 -12.93 11.58 6.63
C TYR A 94 -11.82 11.25 5.64
N ASN A 95 -11.84 11.91 4.48
CA ASN A 95 -10.81 11.78 3.46
C ASN A 95 -10.11 13.10 3.22
N TRP A 96 -8.80 13.04 3.28
CA TRP A 96 -7.91 14.18 3.07
C TRP A 96 -6.95 13.92 1.93
N LYS A 97 -6.73 14.92 1.12
CA LYS A 97 -5.66 14.97 0.12
C LYS A 97 -4.48 15.71 0.69
N LEU A 98 -3.33 15.06 0.73
CA LEU A 98 -2.07 15.65 1.11
C LEU A 98 -1.24 15.91 -0.14
N CYS A 99 -0.77 17.14 -0.31
CA CYS A 99 0.07 17.54 -1.43
C CYS A 99 1.31 18.28 -0.94
N ASN A 100 2.47 17.88 -1.47
CA ASN A 100 3.72 18.60 -1.34
C ASN A 100 4.27 18.89 -2.75
N ARG A 101 4.40 20.18 -3.10
CA ARG A 101 4.79 20.62 -4.45
C ARG A 101 6.18 20.12 -4.87
N THR A 102 7.10 20.02 -3.92
CA THR A 102 8.47 19.55 -4.20
C THR A 102 8.46 18.11 -4.67
N TYR A 103 7.73 17.25 -3.97
CA TYR A 103 7.59 15.84 -4.36
C TYR A 103 6.77 15.66 -5.62
N ALA A 104 5.70 16.44 -5.80
CA ALA A 104 4.90 16.39 -7.03
C ALA A 104 5.77 16.72 -8.25
N ARG A 105 6.61 17.77 -8.16
CA ARG A 105 7.57 18.09 -9.22
C ARG A 105 8.58 16.98 -9.44
N GLY A 106 9.18 16.44 -8.36
CA GLY A 106 10.13 15.34 -8.46
C GLY A 106 9.57 14.07 -9.13
N LEU A 107 8.25 13.82 -8.99
CA LEU A 107 7.58 12.73 -9.70
C LEU A 107 7.31 13.07 -11.17
N MET A 108 6.90 14.30 -11.47
CA MET A 108 6.68 14.77 -12.85
C MET A 108 7.96 14.82 -13.67
N ASP A 109 9.09 15.08 -13.02
CA ASP A 109 10.42 15.12 -13.65
C ASP A 109 11.03 13.70 -13.82
N ASP A 110 10.29 12.63 -13.47
CA ASP A 110 10.75 11.26 -13.68
C ASP A 110 10.78 10.93 -15.19
N PRO A 111 11.94 10.55 -15.76
CA PRO A 111 12.10 10.36 -17.20
C PRO A 111 11.27 9.18 -17.76
N ASP A 112 11.01 8.17 -16.92
CA ASP A 112 10.35 6.94 -17.34
C ASP A 112 8.84 6.97 -17.07
N HIS A 113 8.41 7.64 -15.99
CA HIS A 113 7.04 7.56 -15.47
C HIS A 113 6.40 8.93 -15.20
N GLY A 114 7.05 10.04 -15.54
CA GLY A 114 6.60 11.40 -15.20
C GLY A 114 5.19 11.76 -15.70
N LEU A 115 4.70 11.09 -16.75
CA LEU A 115 3.34 11.27 -17.25
C LEU A 115 2.27 10.46 -16.47
N VAL A 116 2.69 9.40 -15.77
CA VAL A 116 1.77 8.47 -15.09
C VAL A 116 1.74 8.74 -13.58
N LEU A 117 2.90 9.03 -12.99
CA LEU A 117 3.03 9.24 -11.54
C LEU A 117 2.19 10.38 -10.97
N PRO A 118 1.88 11.48 -11.70
CA PRO A 118 0.95 12.49 -11.20
C PRO A 118 -0.43 11.97 -10.81
N ALA A 119 -0.84 10.81 -11.34
CA ALA A 119 -2.07 10.14 -10.92
C ALA A 119 -2.04 9.68 -9.44
N LEU A 120 -0.84 9.55 -8.86
CA LEU A 120 -0.64 9.20 -7.43
C LEU A 120 -0.62 10.44 -6.51
N VAL A 121 -0.71 11.64 -7.09
CA VAL A 121 -0.64 12.93 -6.37
C VAL A 121 -1.95 13.71 -6.64
N PRO A 122 -2.61 14.24 -5.62
CA PRO A 122 -2.27 14.25 -4.20
C PRO A 122 -2.48 12.89 -3.51
N CYS A 123 -1.67 12.61 -2.48
CA CYS A 123 -1.79 11.39 -1.70
C CYS A 123 -3.05 11.46 -0.81
N THR A 124 -3.92 10.45 -0.92
CA THR A 124 -5.11 10.37 -0.09
C THR A 124 -4.78 9.72 1.26
N VAL A 125 -5.31 10.33 2.32
CA VAL A 125 -5.32 9.79 3.68
C VAL A 125 -6.76 9.69 4.13
N SER A 126 -7.16 8.53 4.64
CA SER A 126 -8.48 8.35 5.26
C SER A 126 -8.35 8.24 6.77
N VAL A 127 -9.31 8.81 7.47
CA VAL A 127 -9.39 8.77 8.94
C VAL A 127 -10.75 8.21 9.33
N THR A 128 -10.75 7.19 10.18
CA THR A 128 -11.97 6.55 10.69
C THR A 128 -11.80 6.17 12.15
N ASN A 129 -12.86 5.74 12.81
CA ASN A 129 -12.75 5.14 14.14
C ASN A 129 -12.70 3.61 14.06
N ALA A 130 -11.84 3.00 14.87
CA ALA A 130 -11.91 1.59 15.20
C ALA A 130 -13.17 1.29 16.06
N PRO A 131 -13.53 0.00 16.27
CA PRO A 131 -14.67 -0.36 17.11
C PRO A 131 -14.59 0.12 18.56
N ASP A 132 -13.39 0.31 19.09
CA ASP A 132 -13.14 0.85 20.44
C ASP A 132 -13.15 2.39 20.51
N GLY A 133 -13.41 3.06 19.36
CA GLY A 133 -13.43 4.50 19.23
C GLY A 133 -12.09 5.16 18.92
N SER A 134 -10.99 4.41 18.93
CA SER A 134 -9.66 4.93 18.56
C SER A 134 -9.60 5.35 17.10
N ALA A 135 -8.82 6.41 16.81
CA ALA A 135 -8.62 6.86 15.45
C ALA A 135 -7.74 5.89 14.67
N VAL A 136 -8.15 5.58 13.45
CA VAL A 136 -7.36 4.84 12.47
C VAL A 136 -7.08 5.73 11.27
N VAL A 137 -5.80 6.03 11.05
CA VAL A 137 -5.33 6.82 9.92
C VAL A 137 -4.72 5.89 8.89
N SER A 138 -5.30 5.83 7.70
CA SER A 138 -4.88 4.92 6.63
C SER A 138 -4.42 5.70 5.41
N ARG A 139 -3.35 5.24 4.78
CA ARG A 139 -2.78 5.84 3.56
C ARG A 139 -2.25 4.79 2.61
N LEU A 140 -2.06 5.18 1.37
CA LEU A 140 -1.37 4.34 0.39
C LEU A 140 0.10 4.15 0.81
N ASN A 141 0.61 2.94 0.67
CA ASN A 141 2.01 2.62 0.91
C ASN A 141 2.90 3.14 -0.22
N THR A 142 3.26 4.41 -0.15
CA THR A 142 4.13 5.06 -1.15
C THR A 142 5.53 4.46 -1.18
N SER A 143 5.99 3.87 -0.07
CA SER A 143 7.25 3.12 -0.04
C SER A 143 7.22 1.89 -0.94
N LEU A 144 6.12 1.14 -0.92
CA LEU A 144 5.90 -0.02 -1.78
C LEU A 144 5.79 0.39 -3.25
N LEU A 145 5.06 1.46 -3.54
CA LEU A 145 4.97 2.01 -4.89
C LEU A 145 6.36 2.42 -5.41
N GLY A 146 7.18 3.04 -4.58
CA GLY A 146 8.55 3.37 -4.95
C GLY A 146 9.39 2.15 -5.33
N VAL A 147 9.15 0.98 -4.71
CA VAL A 147 9.81 -0.28 -5.12
C VAL A 147 9.31 -0.75 -6.48
N ILE A 148 8.00 -0.65 -6.74
CA ILE A 148 7.38 -1.10 -8.00
C ILE A 148 7.88 -0.27 -9.18
N TYR A 149 7.90 1.05 -9.06
CA TYR A 149 8.32 1.94 -10.15
C TYR A 149 9.85 2.03 -10.31
N GLY A 150 10.61 1.87 -9.24
CA GLY A 150 12.08 1.96 -9.31
C GLY A 150 12.61 3.37 -9.53
N GLY A 151 13.84 3.50 -10.03
CA GLY A 151 14.46 4.73 -10.52
C GLY A 151 14.32 5.97 -9.60
N ASN A 152 14.04 7.11 -10.20
CA ASN A 152 13.79 8.37 -9.49
C ASN A 152 12.50 8.31 -8.67
N ALA A 153 11.45 7.65 -9.18
CA ALA A 153 10.20 7.45 -8.46
C ALA A 153 10.43 6.75 -7.12
N ARG A 154 11.32 5.75 -7.06
CA ARG A 154 11.70 5.08 -5.80
C ARG A 154 12.26 6.08 -4.78
N ARG A 155 13.16 6.96 -5.21
CA ARG A 155 13.76 7.96 -4.33
C ARG A 155 12.70 8.91 -3.78
N VAL A 156 11.82 9.44 -4.63
CA VAL A 156 10.79 10.39 -4.22
C VAL A 156 9.73 9.73 -3.34
N LEU A 157 9.19 8.59 -3.75
CA LEU A 157 8.09 7.92 -3.04
C LEU A 157 8.54 7.26 -1.74
N ARG A 158 9.67 6.52 -1.77
CA ARG A 158 10.11 5.71 -0.63
C ARG A 158 10.95 6.51 0.36
N SER A 159 11.89 7.35 -0.13
CA SER A 159 12.83 8.07 0.74
C SER A 159 12.38 9.48 1.08
N GLY A 160 11.42 10.04 0.33
CA GLY A 160 10.84 11.36 0.57
C GLY A 160 9.43 11.25 1.16
N ILE A 161 8.44 10.93 0.33
CA ILE A 161 7.02 11.01 0.71
C ILE A 161 6.67 10.08 1.89
N ALA A 162 7.09 8.81 1.85
CA ALA A 162 6.68 7.84 2.86
C ALA A 162 7.07 8.24 4.29
N PRO A 163 8.35 8.54 4.59
CA PRO A 163 8.75 8.93 5.94
C PRO A 163 8.19 10.29 6.38
N GLU A 164 8.06 11.25 5.46
CA GLU A 164 7.50 12.55 5.83
C GLU A 164 6.00 12.49 6.13
N GLN A 165 5.22 11.70 5.40
CA GLN A 165 3.81 11.49 5.74
C GLN A 165 3.65 10.79 7.10
N GLU A 166 4.50 9.82 7.41
CA GLU A 166 4.49 9.16 8.71
C GLU A 166 4.84 10.13 9.84
N ALA A 167 5.88 10.92 9.66
CA ALA A 167 6.27 11.95 10.62
C ALA A 167 5.16 13.00 10.80
N LEU A 168 4.50 13.42 9.72
CA LEU A 168 3.39 14.37 9.77
C LEU A 168 2.20 13.82 10.57
N ILE A 169 1.78 12.58 10.30
CA ILE A 169 0.67 11.93 11.00
C ILE A 169 1.00 11.80 12.50
N SER A 170 2.23 11.39 12.83
CA SER A 170 2.69 11.29 14.21
C SER A 170 2.72 12.65 14.92
N LEU A 171 3.18 13.70 14.23
CA LEU A 171 3.22 15.06 14.77
C LEU A 171 1.81 15.59 15.08
N LEU A 172 0.85 15.36 14.19
CA LEU A 172 -0.56 15.73 14.42
C LEU A 172 -1.12 14.97 15.63
N ALA A 173 -0.88 13.66 15.73
CA ALA A 173 -1.32 12.89 16.90
C ALA A 173 -0.75 13.42 18.22
N ASP A 174 0.52 13.78 18.23
CA ASP A 174 1.17 14.34 19.42
C ASP A 174 0.65 15.73 19.76
N GLY A 175 0.33 16.55 18.74
CA GLY A 175 -0.33 17.85 18.91
C GLY A 175 -1.69 17.69 19.60
N ILE A 176 -2.54 16.80 19.11
CA ILE A 176 -3.86 16.51 19.70
C ILE A 176 -3.73 16.05 21.15
N ARG A 177 -2.78 15.14 21.45
CA ARG A 177 -2.55 14.65 22.82
C ARG A 177 -2.14 15.78 23.77
N LYS A 178 -1.27 16.69 23.34
CA LYS A 178 -0.83 17.84 24.14
C LYS A 178 -1.99 18.79 24.41
N GLU A 179 -2.81 19.06 23.41
CA GLU A 179 -3.98 19.92 23.56
C GLU A 179 -5.00 19.32 24.54
N LYS A 180 -5.27 18.02 24.45
CA LYS A 180 -6.13 17.30 25.41
C LYS A 180 -5.60 17.35 26.83
N ALA A 181 -4.29 17.20 27.01
CA ALA A 181 -3.67 17.28 28.33
C ALA A 181 -3.83 18.69 28.93
N GLN A 182 -3.59 19.75 28.15
CA GLN A 182 -3.75 21.14 28.59
C GLN A 182 -5.21 21.48 28.94
N ARG A 183 -6.18 20.98 28.15
CA ARG A 183 -7.61 21.18 28.48
C ARG A 183 -7.98 20.55 29.81
N LYS A 184 -7.50 19.32 30.10
CA LYS A 184 -7.76 18.65 31.37
C LYS A 184 -7.13 19.37 32.60
N GLU A 185 -5.98 20.01 32.39
CA GLU A 185 -5.30 20.75 33.45
C GLU A 185 -6.01 22.10 33.78
N ASN A 186 -6.69 22.64 32.79
CA ASN A 186 -7.42 23.92 32.92
C ASN A 186 -8.91 23.75 33.26
N GLU A 187 -9.42 22.54 33.36
CA GLU A 187 -10.78 22.28 33.88
C GLU A 187 -10.74 22.39 35.42
N PRO A 188 -11.61 23.28 36.01
CA PRO A 188 -11.62 23.53 37.45
C PRO A 188 -12.18 22.37 38.29
#